data_d5632ecf8aeb5ae018685b7802b00508
#
_entry.id   d5632ecf8aeb5ae018685b7802b00508
#
_cell.length_a   1.000
_cell.length_b   1.000
_cell.length_c   1.000
_cell.angle_alpha   90.00
_cell.angle_beta   90.00
_cell.angle_gamma   90.00
#
_symmetry.space_group_name_H-M   'P 1'
#
loop_
_entity.id
_entity.type
_entity.pdbx_description
1 polymer ?
#
loop_
_entity_poly.entity_id
_entity_poly.type
_entity_poly.pdbx_seq_one_letter_code
_entity_poly.pdbx_strand_id
1 'polypeptide(L)'
;MGHGAMQGQMEGMDHSKMNHGSAEAPRTTSRTPIPVLTDADRQAAFPPLPGHKVHDSAINSFFLLDQLEYQDADEGSTLAWDASGWVGGDINRVWFRSEGERTNGVTEDAELQLLYGRSIGPWWDVVAGVRQDFKPESPQTWAAFGIQGMALYAFEAEATAFVGENGQTAARLEGEYDILLTNRLILQPTAEMNFYGKNDPERGVGSGLANTELGLRLRYEIVRQFAPYIGVSWSRSYGNTADMVRDEGGDVDEARFVAGIRMWF
;
A
#
# COMPACT_ATOMS: atom_id res chain seq x y z
N MET A 1 -54.87 0.66 -48.45
CA MET A 1 -54.93 -0.51 -47.54
C MET A 1 -54.80 0.03 -46.14
N GLY A 2 -55.92 0.02 -45.38
CA GLY A 2 -56.07 0.77 -44.15
C GLY A 2 -55.42 0.08 -42.93
N HIS A 3 -54.81 0.89 -42.12
CA HIS A 3 -54.46 0.48 -40.76
C HIS A 3 -55.61 0.89 -39.81
N GLY A 4 -56.36 -0.10 -39.33
CA GLY A 4 -57.34 0.10 -38.32
C GLY A 4 -56.71 0.30 -36.94
N ALA A 5 -56.98 1.44 -36.33
CA ALA A 5 -56.70 1.73 -34.95
C ALA A 5 -57.73 1.01 -34.06
N MET A 6 -57.31 0.09 -33.21
CA MET A 6 -58.08 -0.42 -32.10
C MET A 6 -57.92 0.51 -30.89
N GLN A 7 -58.89 1.37 -30.66
CA GLN A 7 -59.12 2.04 -29.38
C GLN A 7 -59.78 1.06 -28.44
N GLY A 8 -59.04 0.51 -27.50
CA GLY A 8 -59.56 -0.16 -26.31
C GLY A 8 -60.07 0.85 -25.30
N GLN A 9 -61.36 0.97 -25.12
CA GLN A 9 -61.97 1.66 -24.03
C GLN A 9 -61.60 0.96 -22.71
N MET A 10 -60.82 1.64 -21.87
CA MET A 10 -60.75 1.27 -20.46
C MET A 10 -61.95 1.89 -19.76
N GLU A 11 -62.94 1.06 -19.45
CA GLU A 11 -64.03 1.42 -18.54
C GLU A 11 -63.43 1.73 -17.18
N GLY A 12 -63.74 2.92 -16.66
CA GLY A 12 -63.28 3.39 -15.35
C GLY A 12 -63.81 2.48 -14.24
N MET A 13 -62.89 1.89 -13.52
CA MET A 13 -63.23 1.26 -12.23
C MET A 13 -63.66 2.36 -11.27
N ASP A 14 -64.95 2.32 -10.91
CA ASP A 14 -65.54 3.16 -9.90
C ASP A 14 -65.01 2.77 -8.50
N HIS A 15 -64.04 3.53 -8.00
CA HIS A 15 -63.45 3.36 -6.67
C HIS A 15 -64.35 3.81 -5.52
N SER A 16 -65.56 4.32 -5.79
CA SER A 16 -66.48 4.81 -4.77
C SER A 16 -67.13 3.69 -3.93
N LYS A 17 -66.94 2.43 -4.32
CA LYS A 17 -67.46 1.26 -3.60
C LYS A 17 -66.41 0.47 -2.81
N MET A 18 -65.18 0.93 -2.77
CA MET A 18 -64.23 0.36 -1.81
C MET A 18 -64.56 0.89 -0.42
N ASN A 19 -65.27 0.06 0.32
CA ASN A 19 -65.50 0.31 1.74
C ASN A 19 -64.15 0.19 2.46
N HIS A 20 -63.44 1.32 2.57
CA HIS A 20 -62.34 1.42 3.51
C HIS A 20 -62.96 1.29 4.91
N GLY A 21 -62.96 0.04 5.41
CA GLY A 21 -63.32 -0.22 6.78
C GLY A 21 -62.74 0.84 7.68
N SER A 22 -63.58 1.40 8.51
CA SER A 22 -63.26 2.49 9.45
C SER A 22 -61.85 2.26 9.99
N ALA A 23 -60.96 3.22 9.73
CA ALA A 23 -59.61 3.17 10.30
C ALA A 23 -59.76 3.03 11.81
N GLU A 24 -59.47 1.84 12.31
CA GLU A 24 -59.46 1.58 13.75
C GLU A 24 -58.51 2.62 14.36
N ALA A 25 -59.02 3.42 15.29
CA ALA A 25 -58.23 4.45 15.95
C ALA A 25 -56.89 3.84 16.42
N PRO A 26 -55.75 4.53 16.26
CA PRO A 26 -54.48 3.97 16.60
C PRO A 26 -54.55 3.46 18.03
N ARG A 27 -54.26 2.17 18.19
CA ARG A 27 -54.30 1.53 19.51
C ARG A 27 -53.22 2.18 20.37
N THR A 28 -53.61 2.87 21.39
CA THR A 28 -52.72 3.51 22.36
C THR A 28 -52.08 2.52 23.33
N THR A 29 -52.54 1.25 23.32
CA THR A 29 -51.98 0.18 24.16
C THR A 29 -51.33 -0.89 23.30
N SER A 30 -50.10 -1.27 23.64
CA SER A 30 -49.41 -2.38 23.02
C SER A 30 -50.19 -3.69 23.15
N ARG A 31 -50.24 -4.53 22.11
CA ARG A 31 -50.86 -5.87 22.14
C ARG A 31 -50.17 -6.84 23.09
N THR A 32 -48.88 -6.59 23.38
CA THR A 32 -48.09 -7.31 24.39
C THR A 32 -47.87 -6.37 25.58
N PRO A 33 -48.06 -6.85 26.82
CA PRO A 33 -47.75 -6.01 27.97
C PRO A 33 -46.28 -5.67 27.96
N ILE A 34 -45.97 -4.38 27.76
CA ILE A 34 -44.63 -3.87 27.91
C ILE A 34 -44.45 -3.54 29.38
N PRO A 35 -43.50 -4.18 30.08
CA PRO A 35 -43.22 -3.86 31.46
C PRO A 35 -42.87 -2.38 31.61
N VAL A 36 -43.34 -1.75 32.67
CA VAL A 36 -42.92 -0.39 32.99
C VAL A 36 -41.46 -0.45 33.42
N LEU A 37 -40.58 0.26 32.71
CA LEU A 37 -39.18 0.35 33.06
C LEU A 37 -39.00 0.98 34.44
N THR A 38 -38.44 0.24 35.34
CA THR A 38 -38.10 0.71 36.70
C THR A 38 -36.68 1.33 36.71
N ASP A 39 -36.38 2.07 37.76
CA ASP A 39 -34.99 2.60 37.91
C ASP A 39 -33.98 1.47 38.12
N ALA A 40 -34.38 0.34 38.68
CA ALA A 40 -33.54 -0.85 38.78
C ALA A 40 -33.22 -1.44 37.39
N ASP A 41 -34.20 -1.46 36.47
CA ASP A 41 -33.98 -1.93 35.09
C ASP A 41 -33.02 -1.00 34.34
N ARG A 42 -33.14 0.30 34.57
CA ARG A 42 -32.22 1.30 33.97
C ARG A 42 -30.79 1.15 34.51
N GLN A 43 -30.65 0.93 35.82
CA GLN A 43 -29.34 0.69 36.44
C GLN A 43 -28.73 -0.64 35.96
N ALA A 44 -29.52 -1.67 35.78
CA ALA A 44 -29.07 -2.95 35.24
C ALA A 44 -28.66 -2.87 33.77
N ALA A 45 -29.35 -2.03 32.97
CA ALA A 45 -29.05 -1.82 31.56
C ALA A 45 -27.72 -1.00 31.36
N PHE A 46 -27.40 -0.15 32.34
CA PHE A 46 -26.20 0.68 32.31
C PHE A 46 -25.37 0.49 33.60
N PRO A 47 -24.83 -0.72 33.82
CA PRO A 47 -24.01 -0.94 35.00
C PRO A 47 -22.81 0.01 34.95
N PRO A 48 -22.34 0.54 36.10
CA PRO A 48 -21.08 1.28 36.14
C PRO A 48 -19.96 0.34 35.75
N LEU A 49 -19.55 0.41 34.48
CA LEU A 49 -18.39 -0.33 34.00
C LEU A 49 -17.16 0.25 34.71
N PRO A 50 -16.30 -0.58 35.34
CA PRO A 50 -15.00 -0.11 35.80
C PRO A 50 -14.32 0.52 34.61
N GLY A 51 -13.84 1.77 34.76
CA GLY A 51 -13.33 2.59 33.68
C GLY A 51 -12.48 1.77 32.72
N HIS A 52 -13.00 1.60 31.52
CA HIS A 52 -12.24 0.93 30.47
C HIS A 52 -11.01 1.80 30.18
N LYS A 53 -9.84 1.29 30.52
CA LYS A 53 -8.62 1.96 30.08
C LYS A 53 -8.59 1.80 28.57
N VAL A 54 -8.87 2.87 27.88
CA VAL A 54 -8.67 2.95 26.44
C VAL A 54 -7.18 2.75 26.21
N HIS A 55 -6.81 1.72 25.47
CA HIS A 55 -5.41 1.38 25.20
C HIS A 55 -4.83 2.23 24.06
N ASP A 56 -5.34 3.44 23.85
CA ASP A 56 -4.96 4.38 22.78
C ASP A 56 -3.50 4.86 22.88
N SER A 57 -2.80 4.52 23.97
CA SER A 57 -1.40 4.87 24.18
C SER A 57 -0.45 3.68 24.09
N ALA A 58 -0.91 2.54 23.58
CA ALA A 58 -0.06 1.38 23.39
C ALA A 58 1.00 1.67 22.31
N ILE A 59 2.25 1.32 22.62
CA ILE A 59 3.32 1.29 21.63
C ILE A 59 3.27 -0.08 20.98
N ASN A 60 3.15 -0.07 19.65
CA ASN A 60 3.16 -1.25 18.81
C ASN A 60 4.41 -1.24 17.93
N SER A 61 4.75 -2.38 17.39
CA SER A 61 5.82 -2.54 16.42
C SER A 61 5.38 -3.48 15.31
N PHE A 62 5.91 -3.26 14.13
CA PHE A 62 5.74 -4.09 12.96
C PHE A 62 7.06 -4.18 12.22
N PHE A 63 7.39 -5.36 11.71
CA PHE A 63 8.53 -5.59 10.86
C PHE A 63 8.09 -6.41 9.65
N LEU A 64 8.48 -5.97 8.47
CA LEU A 64 8.25 -6.62 7.19
C LEU A 64 9.60 -6.82 6.49
N LEU A 65 9.91 -8.03 6.14
CA LEU A 65 10.89 -8.36 5.11
C LEU A 65 10.06 -8.65 3.85
N ASP A 66 9.88 -7.63 3.03
CA ASP A 66 9.03 -7.74 1.85
C ASP A 66 9.71 -8.57 0.77
N GLN A 67 10.99 -8.34 0.59
CA GLN A 67 11.79 -9.08 -0.36
C GLN A 67 13.08 -9.57 0.30
N LEU A 68 13.36 -10.84 0.18
CA LEU A 68 14.67 -11.43 0.25
C LEU A 68 14.72 -12.43 -0.88
N GLU A 69 15.24 -11.98 -2.01
CA GLU A 69 15.13 -12.72 -3.26
C GLU A 69 16.47 -12.95 -3.95
N TYR A 70 16.57 -14.11 -4.54
CA TYR A 70 17.60 -14.46 -5.50
C TYR A 70 17.07 -14.13 -6.90
N GLN A 71 17.87 -13.39 -7.66
CA GLN A 71 17.59 -12.99 -9.03
C GLN A 71 18.61 -13.67 -9.95
N ASP A 72 18.11 -14.24 -11.03
CA ASP A 72 18.93 -14.80 -12.09
C ASP A 72 19.21 -13.69 -13.11
N ALA A 73 20.40 -13.14 -13.07
CA ALA A 73 20.86 -12.07 -13.94
C ALA A 73 21.76 -12.63 -15.05
N ASP A 74 21.80 -11.97 -16.20
CA ASP A 74 22.57 -12.43 -17.38
C ASP A 74 24.07 -12.59 -17.09
N GLU A 75 24.62 -11.81 -16.16
CA GLU A 75 26.04 -11.86 -15.75
C GLU A 75 26.28 -12.48 -14.36
N GLY A 76 25.37 -13.33 -13.88
CA GLY A 76 25.53 -14.03 -12.61
C GLY A 76 24.28 -14.05 -11.75
N SER A 77 24.43 -13.87 -10.44
CA SER A 77 23.31 -13.91 -9.51
C SER A 77 23.30 -12.71 -8.59
N THR A 78 22.13 -12.17 -8.35
CA THR A 78 21.90 -11.08 -7.43
C THR A 78 21.08 -11.56 -6.24
N LEU A 79 21.46 -11.12 -5.05
CA LEU A 79 20.64 -11.20 -3.84
C LEU A 79 20.12 -9.80 -3.55
N ALA A 80 18.80 -9.61 -3.68
CA ALA A 80 18.14 -8.37 -3.35
C ALA A 80 17.37 -8.51 -2.02
N TRP A 81 17.29 -7.40 -1.26
CA TRP A 81 16.48 -7.31 -0.06
C TRP A 81 15.73 -5.99 0.00
N ASP A 82 14.51 -6.06 0.51
CA ASP A 82 13.71 -4.93 0.93
C ASP A 82 13.10 -5.27 2.30
N ALA A 83 13.37 -4.43 3.28
CA ALA A 83 12.89 -4.59 4.64
C ALA A 83 12.41 -3.25 5.19
N SER A 84 11.25 -3.27 5.80
CA SER A 84 10.67 -2.10 6.44
C SER A 84 10.10 -2.44 7.81
N GLY A 85 9.86 -1.42 8.63
CA GLY A 85 9.21 -1.61 9.91
C GLY A 85 8.96 -0.29 10.62
N TRP A 86 8.17 -0.36 11.66
CA TRP A 86 7.89 0.80 12.48
C TRP A 86 7.67 0.45 13.95
N VAL A 87 7.89 1.44 14.79
CA VAL A 87 7.58 1.40 16.21
C VAL A 87 6.87 2.70 16.58
N GLY A 88 5.76 2.61 17.30
CA GLY A 88 5.02 3.80 17.73
C GLY A 88 3.59 3.55 18.15
N GLY A 89 2.84 4.62 18.30
CA GLY A 89 1.40 4.60 18.56
C GLY A 89 0.58 4.68 17.27
N ASP A 90 -0.70 4.91 17.41
CA ASP A 90 -1.64 4.94 16.28
C ASP A 90 -1.41 6.13 15.34
N ILE A 91 -0.92 7.26 15.88
CA ILE A 91 -0.77 8.50 15.11
C ILE A 91 0.69 8.76 14.73
N ASN A 92 1.62 8.48 15.65
CA ASN A 92 3.02 8.83 15.48
C ASN A 92 3.87 7.55 15.52
N ARG A 93 4.73 7.36 14.53
CA ARG A 93 5.57 6.18 14.37
C ARG A 93 6.97 6.58 13.95
N VAL A 94 7.94 5.79 14.33
CA VAL A 94 9.29 5.84 13.76
C VAL A 94 9.39 4.66 12.81
N TRP A 95 9.69 4.96 11.55
CA TRP A 95 9.88 4.00 10.47
C TRP A 95 11.36 3.79 10.23
N PHE A 96 11.71 2.57 9.92
CA PHE A 96 13.01 2.21 9.35
C PHE A 96 12.78 1.40 8.09
N ARG A 97 13.64 1.61 7.09
CA ARG A 97 13.62 0.90 5.83
C ARG A 97 15.04 0.59 5.42
N SER A 98 15.26 -0.54 4.81
CA SER A 98 16.54 -0.93 4.26
C SER A 98 16.33 -1.70 2.98
N GLU A 99 16.98 -1.26 1.94
CA GLU A 99 16.94 -1.84 0.60
C GLU A 99 18.35 -2.00 0.07
N GLY A 100 18.55 -2.98 -0.79
CA GLY A 100 19.83 -3.12 -1.47
C GLY A 100 19.97 -4.38 -2.30
N GLU A 101 21.05 -4.39 -3.08
CA GLU A 101 21.41 -5.46 -3.99
C GLU A 101 22.85 -5.90 -3.82
N ARG A 102 23.08 -7.19 -3.98
CA ARG A 102 24.40 -7.77 -3.96
C ARG A 102 24.58 -8.75 -5.11
N THR A 103 25.35 -8.34 -6.12
CA THR A 103 25.62 -9.13 -7.33
C THR A 103 26.99 -9.80 -7.24
N ASN A 104 27.04 -11.12 -7.46
CA ASN A 104 28.28 -11.92 -7.41
C ASN A 104 29.11 -11.73 -6.13
N GLY A 105 28.41 -11.43 -5.00
CA GLY A 105 29.05 -11.22 -3.71
C GLY A 105 29.56 -9.80 -3.44
N VAL A 106 29.39 -8.86 -4.39
CA VAL A 106 29.69 -7.43 -4.23
C VAL A 106 28.39 -6.68 -4.00
N THR A 107 28.33 -5.80 -2.98
CA THR A 107 27.17 -4.94 -2.74
C THR A 107 27.23 -3.78 -3.72
N GLU A 108 26.22 -3.68 -4.57
CA GLU A 108 26.08 -2.66 -5.60
C GLU A 108 25.22 -1.51 -5.14
N ASP A 109 24.12 -1.81 -4.46
CA ASP A 109 23.27 -0.82 -3.81
C ASP A 109 22.99 -1.21 -2.36
N ALA A 110 22.93 -0.21 -1.47
CA ALA A 110 22.54 -0.38 -0.09
C ALA A 110 22.11 0.96 0.52
N GLU A 111 20.88 1.02 0.97
CA GLU A 111 20.33 2.19 1.64
C GLU A 111 19.70 1.85 2.99
N LEU A 112 19.65 2.84 3.85
CA LEU A 112 18.92 2.81 5.13
C LEU A 112 18.16 4.13 5.30
N GLN A 113 16.89 4.04 5.64
CA GLN A 113 16.07 5.20 5.96
C GLN A 113 15.59 5.13 7.41
N LEU A 114 15.62 6.28 8.09
CA LEU A 114 15.02 6.48 9.40
C LEU A 114 14.07 7.68 9.32
N LEU A 115 12.77 7.41 9.46
CA LEU A 115 11.73 8.40 9.21
C LEU A 115 10.80 8.51 10.42
N TYR A 116 10.38 9.71 10.71
CA TYR A 116 9.25 9.98 11.59
C TYR A 116 7.99 10.06 10.73
N GLY A 117 7.00 9.23 11.05
CA GLY A 117 5.71 9.18 10.38
C GLY A 117 4.59 9.71 11.25
N ARG A 118 3.67 10.43 10.65
CA ARG A 118 2.44 10.89 11.28
C ARG A 118 1.24 10.60 10.40
N SER A 119 0.25 9.91 10.97
CA SER A 119 -1.02 9.65 10.30
C SER A 119 -1.81 10.94 10.12
N ILE A 120 -2.18 11.23 8.88
CA ILE A 120 -3.01 12.37 8.47
C ILE A 120 -4.43 11.96 8.13
N GLY A 121 -4.69 10.66 8.12
CA GLY A 121 -5.97 10.05 7.84
C GLY A 121 -5.93 8.55 8.16
N PRO A 122 -7.04 7.82 7.97
CA PRO A 122 -7.08 6.38 8.26
C PRO A 122 -6.10 5.53 7.47
N TRP A 123 -5.69 6.01 6.28
CA TRP A 123 -4.94 5.23 5.31
C TRP A 123 -3.64 5.92 4.85
N TRP A 124 -3.36 7.14 5.34
CA TRP A 124 -2.23 7.91 4.85
C TRP A 124 -1.39 8.46 5.98
N ASP A 125 -0.10 8.28 5.86
CA ASP A 125 0.93 8.86 6.71
C ASP A 125 1.78 9.85 5.91
N VAL A 126 2.14 10.96 6.50
CA VAL A 126 3.26 11.78 6.05
C VAL A 126 4.51 11.34 6.78
N VAL A 127 5.62 11.27 6.09
CA VAL A 127 6.91 10.85 6.65
C VAL A 127 7.97 11.91 6.40
N ALA A 128 8.90 12.06 7.35
CA ALA A 128 10.05 12.93 7.20
C ALA A 128 11.23 12.37 7.99
N GLY A 129 12.43 12.44 7.43
CA GLY A 129 13.62 11.92 8.10
C GLY A 129 14.86 11.96 7.26
N VAL A 130 15.68 10.94 7.41
CA VAL A 130 16.96 10.82 6.72
C VAL A 130 17.07 9.48 6.01
N ARG A 131 17.70 9.50 4.84
CA ARG A 131 18.17 8.35 4.10
C ARG A 131 19.69 8.42 4.02
N GLN A 132 20.34 7.30 4.22
CA GLN A 132 21.76 7.10 4.05
C GLN A 132 22.00 6.04 3.00
N ASP A 133 22.56 6.42 1.87
CA ASP A 133 23.07 5.50 0.89
C ASP A 133 24.49 5.11 1.28
N PHE A 134 24.79 3.83 1.30
CA PHE A 134 26.12 3.28 1.52
C PHE A 134 26.78 2.89 0.21
N LYS A 135 25.99 2.66 -0.80
CA LYS A 135 26.33 2.29 -2.17
C LYS A 135 25.30 2.91 -3.14
N PRO A 136 25.64 3.12 -4.43
CA PRO A 136 26.93 2.92 -5.06
C PRO A 136 27.95 3.97 -4.61
N GLU A 137 29.23 3.66 -4.84
CA GLU A 137 30.38 4.55 -4.60
C GLU A 137 30.50 5.08 -3.16
N SER A 138 30.68 6.40 -2.99
CA SER A 138 30.81 7.02 -1.67
C SER A 138 29.46 7.18 -0.98
N PRO A 139 29.39 6.99 0.36
CA PRO A 139 28.16 7.18 1.10
C PRO A 139 27.59 8.58 0.92
N GLN A 140 26.27 8.68 0.78
CA GLN A 140 25.55 9.95 0.63
C GLN A 140 24.36 10.02 1.59
N THR A 141 24.17 11.20 2.21
CA THR A 141 23.06 11.47 3.12
C THR A 141 22.00 12.34 2.45
N TRP A 142 20.74 11.99 2.65
CA TRP A 142 19.59 12.72 2.14
C TRP A 142 18.62 13.06 3.26
N ALA A 143 18.04 14.24 3.21
CA ALA A 143 16.79 14.53 3.90
C ALA A 143 15.64 13.95 3.05
N ALA A 144 14.71 13.23 3.70
CA ALA A 144 13.59 12.57 3.05
C ALA A 144 12.26 13.17 3.54
N PHE A 145 11.33 13.39 2.61
CA PHE A 145 9.97 13.87 2.88
C PHE A 145 9.00 13.13 1.97
N GLY A 146 7.99 12.49 2.53
CA GLY A 146 7.10 11.67 1.72
C GLY A 146 5.70 11.54 2.27
N ILE A 147 4.90 10.88 1.47
CA ILE A 147 3.57 10.40 1.82
C ILE A 147 3.50 8.93 1.44
N GLN A 148 2.94 8.14 2.33
CA GLN A 148 2.74 6.71 2.11
C GLN A 148 1.35 6.30 2.57
N GLY A 149 0.81 5.26 2.00
CA GLY A 149 -0.47 4.75 2.46
C GLY A 149 -1.17 3.86 1.46
N MET A 150 -2.41 3.57 1.80
CA MET A 150 -3.28 2.71 1.01
C MET A 150 -4.33 3.54 0.29
N ALA A 151 -4.31 3.52 -1.03
CA ALA A 151 -5.32 4.12 -1.88
C ALA A 151 -6.55 3.21 -2.02
N LEU A 152 -7.50 3.59 -2.88
CA LEU A 152 -8.70 2.81 -3.15
C LEU A 152 -8.35 1.38 -3.61
N TYR A 153 -9.15 0.41 -3.16
CA TYR A 153 -9.01 -1.02 -3.49
C TYR A 153 -7.73 -1.69 -2.98
N ALA A 154 -7.19 -1.20 -1.86
CA ALA A 154 -5.96 -1.74 -1.25
C ALA A 154 -4.70 -1.61 -2.13
N PHE A 155 -4.64 -0.58 -2.96
CA PHE A 155 -3.42 -0.21 -3.67
C PHE A 155 -2.49 0.55 -2.71
N GLU A 156 -1.33 0.00 -2.43
CA GLU A 156 -0.30 0.65 -1.63
C GLU A 156 0.48 1.63 -2.52
N ALA A 157 0.67 2.83 -2.04
CA ALA A 157 1.35 3.88 -2.78
C ALA A 157 2.26 4.68 -1.88
N GLU A 158 3.42 5.01 -2.41
CA GLU A 158 4.40 5.87 -1.77
C GLU A 158 4.95 6.89 -2.75
N ALA A 159 5.19 8.10 -2.25
CA ALA A 159 5.89 9.16 -2.96
C ALA A 159 6.82 9.87 -2.00
N THR A 160 8.12 9.75 -2.21
CA THR A 160 9.15 10.35 -1.36
C THR A 160 10.08 11.24 -2.17
N ALA A 161 10.28 12.47 -1.70
CA ALA A 161 11.25 13.42 -2.22
C ALA A 161 12.49 13.45 -1.33
N PHE A 162 13.66 13.55 -1.94
CA PHE A 162 14.95 13.56 -1.27
C PHE A 162 15.74 14.83 -1.62
N VAL A 163 16.40 15.38 -0.61
CA VAL A 163 17.35 16.50 -0.79
C VAL A 163 18.67 16.07 -0.18
N GLY A 164 19.64 15.87 -1.04
CA GLY A 164 20.96 15.40 -0.69
C GLY A 164 21.97 16.53 -0.54
N GLU A 165 23.21 16.13 -0.26
CA GLU A 165 24.36 17.02 -0.21
C GLU A 165 24.61 17.69 -1.57
N ASN A 166 25.28 18.84 -1.58
CA ASN A 166 25.63 19.60 -2.81
C ASN A 166 24.41 20.00 -3.67
N GLY A 167 23.20 20.07 -3.08
CA GLY A 167 21.99 20.43 -3.78
C GLY A 167 21.50 19.39 -4.77
N GLN A 168 21.85 18.13 -4.55
CA GLN A 168 21.21 16.99 -5.21
C GLN A 168 19.75 16.89 -4.75
N THR A 169 18.89 16.52 -5.68
CA THR A 169 17.47 16.24 -5.39
C THR A 169 17.07 14.95 -6.10
N ALA A 170 16.20 14.18 -5.45
CA ALA A 170 15.63 12.98 -6.04
C ALA A 170 14.17 12.83 -5.63
N ALA A 171 13.44 12.00 -6.34
CA ALA A 171 12.10 11.58 -5.96
C ALA A 171 11.91 10.11 -6.34
N ARG A 172 11.25 9.34 -5.47
CA ARG A 172 10.86 7.95 -5.70
C ARG A 172 9.35 7.84 -5.63
N LEU A 173 8.76 7.14 -6.58
CA LEU A 173 7.36 6.76 -6.59
C LEU A 173 7.28 5.25 -6.59
N GLU A 174 6.51 4.70 -5.66
CA GLU A 174 6.32 3.26 -5.51
C GLU A 174 4.84 2.94 -5.49
N GLY A 175 4.50 1.79 -6.03
CA GLY A 175 3.14 1.29 -6.01
C GLY A 175 3.09 -0.24 -6.01
N GLU A 176 2.22 -0.79 -5.18
CA GLU A 176 2.04 -2.22 -5.01
C GLU A 176 0.56 -2.58 -4.91
N TYR A 177 0.20 -3.75 -5.40
CA TYR A 177 -1.16 -4.24 -5.32
C TYR A 177 -1.23 -5.76 -5.12
N ASP A 178 -1.98 -6.20 -4.12
CA ASP A 178 -2.19 -7.62 -3.85
C ASP A 178 -3.47 -8.14 -4.52
N ILE A 179 -3.32 -8.97 -5.56
CA ILE A 179 -4.41 -9.65 -6.26
C ILE A 179 -4.58 -11.05 -5.67
N LEU A 180 -5.62 -11.27 -4.89
CA LEU A 180 -5.92 -12.57 -4.30
C LEU A 180 -6.50 -13.52 -5.35
N LEU A 181 -5.68 -14.41 -5.90
CA LEU A 181 -6.15 -15.49 -6.79
C LEU A 181 -6.87 -16.56 -5.98
N THR A 182 -6.42 -16.82 -4.77
CA THR A 182 -7.06 -17.64 -3.75
C THR A 182 -6.82 -17.03 -2.36
N ASN A 183 -7.31 -17.63 -1.29
CA ASN A 183 -7.03 -17.17 0.07
C ASN A 183 -5.54 -17.24 0.48
N ARG A 184 -4.69 -17.91 -0.30
CA ARG A 184 -3.26 -18.11 -0.01
C ARG A 184 -2.35 -17.84 -1.19
N LEU A 185 -2.88 -17.82 -2.40
CA LEU A 185 -2.12 -17.54 -3.61
C LEU A 185 -2.41 -16.11 -4.05
N ILE A 186 -1.39 -15.29 -4.04
CA ILE A 186 -1.47 -13.84 -4.26
C ILE A 186 -0.55 -13.49 -5.43
N LEU A 187 -1.07 -12.75 -6.38
CA LEU A 187 -0.29 -12.14 -7.46
C LEU A 187 -0.05 -10.68 -7.10
N GLN A 188 1.21 -10.30 -7.01
CA GLN A 188 1.65 -8.99 -6.56
C GLN A 188 2.39 -8.27 -7.70
N PRO A 189 1.76 -7.38 -8.46
CA PRO A 189 2.44 -6.40 -9.28
C PRO A 189 3.00 -5.28 -8.41
N THR A 190 4.24 -4.88 -8.72
CA THR A 190 4.94 -3.73 -8.12
C THR A 190 5.46 -2.82 -9.21
N ALA A 191 5.59 -1.53 -8.91
CA ALA A 191 6.19 -0.55 -9.79
C ALA A 191 6.96 0.48 -8.97
N GLU A 192 8.17 0.80 -9.39
CA GLU A 192 9.01 1.84 -8.82
C GLU A 192 9.53 2.77 -9.92
N MET A 193 9.64 4.04 -9.63
CA MET A 193 10.20 5.06 -10.52
C MET A 193 11.10 5.99 -9.73
N ASN A 194 12.33 6.14 -10.20
CA ASN A 194 13.31 7.03 -9.59
C ASN A 194 13.62 8.23 -10.50
N PHE A 195 13.59 9.42 -9.92
CA PHE A 195 13.86 10.69 -10.56
C PHE A 195 15.01 11.40 -9.87
N TYR A 196 15.91 12.01 -10.63
CA TYR A 196 16.99 12.84 -10.10
C TYR A 196 16.97 14.23 -10.72
N GLY A 197 17.29 15.25 -9.91
CA GLY A 197 17.30 16.64 -10.36
C GLY A 197 18.55 17.03 -11.12
N LYS A 198 19.66 16.29 -10.96
CA LYS A 198 20.95 16.54 -11.60
C LYS A 198 21.61 15.24 -12.01
N ASN A 199 22.48 15.33 -13.02
CA ASN A 199 23.37 14.21 -13.34
C ASN A 199 24.37 14.00 -12.21
N ASP A 200 24.61 12.76 -11.89
CA ASP A 200 25.67 12.30 -10.98
C ASP A 200 26.40 11.11 -11.61
N PRO A 201 27.43 11.38 -12.42
CA PRO A 201 28.17 10.31 -13.10
C PRO A 201 28.92 9.37 -12.15
N GLU A 202 29.30 9.83 -10.93
CA GLU A 202 29.95 8.97 -9.94
C GLU A 202 28.98 7.88 -9.45
N ARG A 203 27.68 8.15 -9.47
CA ARG A 203 26.64 7.21 -9.04
C ARG A 203 25.90 6.56 -10.21
N GLY A 204 26.30 6.84 -11.43
CA GLY A 204 25.65 6.29 -12.63
C GLY A 204 24.23 6.80 -12.88
N VAL A 205 23.83 7.96 -12.30
CA VAL A 205 22.45 8.47 -12.42
C VAL A 205 22.38 9.78 -13.20
N GLY A 206 21.44 9.83 -14.11
CA GLY A 206 21.12 11.00 -14.93
C GLY A 206 19.92 11.79 -14.42
N SER A 207 19.86 13.07 -14.80
CA SER A 207 18.74 13.95 -14.45
C SER A 207 17.43 13.56 -15.17
N GLY A 208 16.30 13.74 -14.50
CA GLY A 208 14.97 13.36 -14.96
C GLY A 208 14.55 12.00 -14.45
N LEU A 209 13.73 11.26 -15.19
CA LEU A 209 13.44 9.85 -14.91
C LEU A 209 14.71 9.05 -15.17
N ALA A 210 15.27 8.47 -14.13
CA ALA A 210 16.51 7.70 -14.21
C ALA A 210 16.23 6.24 -14.52
N ASN A 211 15.38 5.60 -13.72
CA ASN A 211 14.98 4.21 -13.93
C ASN A 211 13.52 3.95 -13.57
N THR A 212 13.03 2.83 -14.04
CA THR A 212 11.74 2.25 -13.64
C THR A 212 11.96 0.76 -13.42
N GLU A 213 11.44 0.26 -12.32
CA GLU A 213 11.38 -1.18 -12.05
C GLU A 213 9.91 -1.63 -11.99
N LEU A 214 9.62 -2.76 -12.65
CA LEU A 214 8.31 -3.42 -12.60
C LEU A 214 8.53 -4.83 -12.11
N GLY A 215 7.78 -5.22 -11.10
CA GLY A 215 7.79 -6.57 -10.55
C GLY A 215 6.45 -7.27 -10.73
N LEU A 216 6.49 -8.59 -10.92
CA LEU A 216 5.31 -9.42 -10.84
C LEU A 216 5.67 -10.71 -10.09
N ARG A 217 5.20 -10.82 -8.86
CA ARG A 217 5.52 -11.91 -7.95
C ARG A 217 4.28 -12.75 -7.67
N LEU A 218 4.41 -14.07 -7.73
CA LEU A 218 3.38 -15.03 -7.35
C LEU A 218 3.73 -15.63 -6.00
N ARG A 219 3.05 -15.17 -4.96
CA ARG A 219 3.31 -15.48 -3.56
C ARG A 219 2.33 -16.54 -3.05
N TYR A 220 2.84 -17.51 -2.29
CA TYR A 220 2.03 -18.53 -1.63
C TYR A 220 2.18 -18.45 -0.10
N GLU A 221 1.14 -18.06 0.60
CA GLU A 221 1.12 -17.99 2.05
C GLU A 221 1.02 -19.40 2.68
N ILE A 222 2.14 -19.94 3.10
CA ILE A 222 2.16 -21.19 3.91
C ILE A 222 1.46 -20.92 5.24
N VAL A 223 1.86 -19.82 5.89
CA VAL A 223 1.16 -19.13 6.97
C VAL A 223 1.12 -17.65 6.64
N ARG A 224 0.27 -16.88 7.31
CA ARG A 224 0.11 -15.44 7.01
C ARG A 224 1.43 -14.65 7.11
N GLN A 225 2.28 -15.07 8.07
CA GLN A 225 3.55 -14.40 8.36
C GLN A 225 4.72 -14.86 7.49
N PHE A 226 4.55 -15.91 6.67
CA PHE A 226 5.62 -16.45 5.84
C PHE A 226 5.11 -16.96 4.51
N ALA A 227 5.63 -16.40 3.44
CA ALA A 227 5.25 -16.71 2.09
C ALA A 227 6.46 -16.74 1.14
N PRO A 228 6.84 -17.93 0.64
CA PRO A 228 7.72 -18.00 -0.52
C PRO A 228 7.02 -17.52 -1.77
N TYR A 229 7.81 -16.99 -2.73
CA TYR A 229 7.32 -16.56 -4.01
C TYR A 229 8.32 -16.84 -5.15
N ILE A 230 7.79 -16.80 -6.35
CA ILE A 230 8.55 -16.74 -7.60
C ILE A 230 7.99 -15.60 -8.43
N GLY A 231 8.80 -15.06 -9.33
CA GLY A 231 8.34 -13.93 -10.15
C GLY A 231 9.29 -13.56 -11.25
N VAL A 232 9.00 -12.39 -11.80
CA VAL A 232 9.85 -11.69 -12.76
C VAL A 232 9.96 -10.23 -12.34
N SER A 233 11.15 -9.65 -12.44
CA SER A 233 11.38 -8.22 -12.39
C SER A 233 11.86 -7.75 -13.75
N TRP A 234 11.54 -6.51 -14.09
CA TRP A 234 12.00 -5.84 -15.28
C TRP A 234 12.41 -4.43 -14.90
N SER A 235 13.65 -4.08 -15.19
CA SER A 235 14.21 -2.76 -14.96
C SER A 235 14.56 -2.08 -16.26
N ARG A 236 14.44 -0.75 -16.30
CA ARG A 236 14.84 0.05 -17.44
C ARG A 236 15.40 1.40 -17.02
N SER A 237 16.54 1.75 -17.58
CA SER A 237 17.17 3.06 -17.47
C SER A 237 16.73 4.01 -18.57
N TYR A 238 16.67 5.31 -18.28
CA TYR A 238 16.22 6.34 -19.22
C TYR A 238 17.19 7.52 -19.29
N GLY A 239 17.09 8.28 -20.40
CA GLY A 239 17.82 9.53 -20.60
C GLY A 239 19.31 9.41 -20.35
N ASN A 240 19.88 10.33 -19.60
CA ASN A 240 21.32 10.34 -19.31
C ASN A 240 21.78 9.14 -18.49
N THR A 241 20.90 8.54 -17.66
CA THR A 241 21.21 7.27 -16.97
C THR A 241 21.45 6.15 -17.98
N ALA A 242 20.57 6.03 -18.96
CA ALA A 242 20.71 5.01 -20.00
C ALA A 242 21.97 5.23 -20.87
N ASP A 243 22.39 6.47 -21.08
CA ASP A 243 23.62 6.78 -21.81
C ASP A 243 24.85 6.35 -21.00
N MET A 244 24.89 6.63 -19.68
CA MET A 244 25.96 6.17 -18.77
C MET A 244 26.06 4.65 -18.73
N VAL A 245 24.91 3.94 -18.60
CA VAL A 245 24.88 2.47 -18.61
C VAL A 245 25.47 1.90 -19.91
N ARG A 246 25.12 2.49 -21.07
CA ARG A 246 25.68 2.05 -22.37
C ARG A 246 27.19 2.34 -22.50
N ASP A 247 27.63 3.47 -21.96
CA ASP A 247 29.06 3.85 -21.99
C ASP A 247 29.89 2.88 -21.14
N GLU A 248 29.31 2.29 -20.09
CA GLU A 248 29.93 1.25 -19.26
C GLU A 248 29.76 -0.16 -19.86
N GLY A 249 29.00 -0.30 -20.95
CA GLY A 249 28.75 -1.57 -21.63
C GLY A 249 27.62 -2.41 -21.04
N GLY A 250 26.80 -1.82 -20.17
CA GLY A 250 25.64 -2.47 -19.56
C GLY A 250 24.38 -2.40 -20.44
N ASP A 251 23.38 -3.19 -20.09
CA ASP A 251 22.07 -3.20 -20.72
C ASP A 251 21.14 -2.18 -20.07
N VAL A 252 20.42 -1.42 -20.89
CA VAL A 252 19.50 -0.36 -20.44
C VAL A 252 18.14 -0.90 -20.00
N ASP A 253 17.82 -2.12 -20.36
CA ASP A 253 16.65 -2.84 -19.93
C ASP A 253 17.00 -4.31 -19.69
N GLU A 254 16.56 -4.82 -18.56
CA GLU A 254 16.86 -6.18 -18.12
C GLU A 254 15.60 -6.82 -17.51
N ALA A 255 15.39 -8.09 -17.85
CA ALA A 255 14.34 -8.91 -17.24
C ALA A 255 14.97 -10.06 -16.49
N ARG A 256 14.64 -10.21 -15.21
CA ARG A 256 15.22 -11.22 -14.32
C ARG A 256 14.13 -12.15 -13.80
N PHE A 257 14.41 -13.45 -13.71
CA PHE A 257 13.61 -14.35 -12.91
C PHE A 257 14.00 -14.22 -11.45
N VAL A 258 13.00 -14.17 -10.57
CA VAL A 258 13.21 -13.98 -9.14
C VAL A 258 12.56 -15.10 -8.34
N ALA A 259 13.20 -15.50 -7.23
CA ALA A 259 12.64 -16.41 -6.25
C ALA A 259 13.05 -15.96 -4.84
N GLY A 260 12.09 -15.84 -3.95
CA GLY A 260 12.35 -15.26 -2.65
C GLY A 260 11.35 -15.66 -1.58
N ILE A 261 11.47 -14.97 -0.46
CA ILE A 261 10.58 -15.11 0.69
C ILE A 261 10.13 -13.74 1.17
N ARG A 262 8.88 -13.68 1.63
CA ARG A 262 8.30 -12.55 2.36
C ARG A 262 7.92 -13.00 3.75
N MET A 263 8.22 -12.18 4.77
CA MET A 263 7.82 -12.48 6.14
C MET A 263 7.55 -11.19 6.93
N TRP A 264 6.66 -11.30 7.94
CA TRP A 264 6.37 -10.17 8.82
C TRP A 264 6.10 -10.62 10.27
N PHE A 265 6.33 -9.72 11.22
CA PHE A 265 6.16 -9.96 12.66
C PHE A 265 5.47 -8.78 13.34
#